data_e6cda28e37d7e5c692af6781bee92d82
#
_entry.id   e6cda28e37d7e5c692af6781bee92d82
#
_cell.length_a   1.000
_cell.length_b   1.000
_cell.length_c   1.000
_cell.angle_alpha   90.00
_cell.angle_beta   90.00
_cell.angle_gamma   90.00
#
_symmetry.space_group_name_H-M   'P 1'
#
loop_
_entity.id
_entity.type
_entity.pdbx_description
1 polymer ?
#
loop_
_entity_poly.entity_id
_entity_poly.type
_entity_poly.pdbx_seq_one_letter_code
_entity_poly.pdbx_strand_id
1 'polypeptide(L)'
;MRRTALLLLALTADTSLAAGFSQKDTPINTRYRETPEEAAAREFKEHTAKLPPLPDTHSDGWFDIYVDENYGKQPKILLDSLQIMPAPDGSIRYILNIRSDKGYDNLTAEGIFCARFSIRFGNGKPSSYKVFGYGDTVNRRWIQPRNAEWKPIGGTLSRNDALRTVLYQAFCEGGVPADTKGLVQRLKERAGRYAPSIKPHNK
;
A
#
# COMPACT_ATOMS: atom_id res chain seq x y z
N MET A 1 -88.95 -6.53 38.67
CA MET A 1 -87.99 -5.53 38.17
C MET A 1 -86.65 -6.21 38.07
N ARG A 2 -86.26 -6.66 36.84
CA ARG A 2 -84.96 -7.33 36.58
C ARG A 2 -84.04 -6.32 35.91
N ARG A 3 -82.92 -5.98 36.56
CA ARG A 3 -81.87 -5.15 36.00
C ARG A 3 -80.81 -6.05 35.37
N THR A 4 -80.79 -6.10 34.04
CA THR A 4 -79.76 -6.75 33.27
C THR A 4 -78.56 -5.80 33.13
N ALA A 5 -77.44 -6.18 33.71
CA ALA A 5 -76.19 -5.48 33.54
C ALA A 5 -75.46 -6.02 32.29
N LEU A 6 -75.23 -5.18 31.27
CA LEU A 6 -74.43 -5.47 30.13
C LEU A 6 -72.95 -5.25 30.48
N LEU A 7 -72.19 -6.33 30.47
CA LEU A 7 -70.71 -6.25 30.51
C LEU A 7 -70.19 -5.99 29.09
N LEU A 8 -69.65 -4.81 28.86
CA LEU A 8 -68.87 -4.53 27.63
C LEU A 8 -67.43 -5.03 27.86
N LEU A 9 -67.08 -6.14 27.14
CA LEU A 9 -65.68 -6.54 27.01
C LEU A 9 -65.01 -5.65 25.95
N ALA A 10 -64.09 -4.81 26.38
CA ALA A 10 -63.22 -4.07 25.51
C ALA A 10 -62.06 -5.02 25.07
N LEU A 11 -62.08 -5.47 23.82
CA LEU A 11 -60.93 -6.13 23.19
C LEU A 11 -59.90 -5.03 22.85
N THR A 12 -58.83 -4.95 23.62
CA THR A 12 -57.63 -4.21 23.24
C THR A 12 -56.87 -5.06 22.21
N ALA A 13 -56.94 -4.67 20.95
CA ALA A 13 -56.10 -5.23 19.93
C ALA A 13 -54.68 -4.67 20.11
N ASP A 14 -53.80 -5.49 20.70
CA ASP A 14 -52.36 -5.24 20.65
C ASP A 14 -51.88 -5.33 19.20
N THR A 15 -51.76 -4.19 18.55
CA THR A 15 -51.02 -4.09 17.30
C THR A 15 -49.53 -4.18 17.60
N SER A 16 -49.04 -5.42 17.66
CA SER A 16 -47.60 -5.67 17.56
C SER A 16 -47.11 -5.14 16.21
N LEU A 17 -46.52 -3.97 16.23
CA LEU A 17 -45.68 -3.49 15.13
C LEU A 17 -44.53 -4.48 14.97
N ALA A 18 -44.74 -5.53 14.17
CA ALA A 18 -43.66 -6.31 13.64
C ALA A 18 -42.83 -5.34 12.81
N ALA A 19 -41.71 -4.84 13.38
CA ALA A 19 -40.69 -4.14 12.66
C ALA A 19 -40.24 -5.09 11.54
N GLY A 20 -40.72 -4.83 10.32
CA GLY A 20 -40.41 -5.64 9.18
C GLY A 20 -38.90 -5.62 8.98
N PHE A 21 -38.25 -6.73 9.29
CA PHE A 21 -36.87 -6.93 8.88
C PHE A 21 -36.85 -6.83 7.36
N SER A 22 -36.38 -5.69 6.85
CA SER A 22 -36.13 -5.54 5.43
C SER A 22 -35.12 -6.62 5.04
N GLN A 23 -35.41 -7.32 3.94
CA GLN A 23 -34.49 -8.32 3.37
C GLN A 23 -33.09 -7.78 3.13
N LYS A 24 -32.90 -6.45 3.25
CA LYS A 24 -31.62 -5.72 3.19
C LYS A 24 -30.82 -5.78 4.49
N ASP A 25 -31.44 -6.17 5.62
CA ASP A 25 -30.84 -6.16 6.95
C ASP A 25 -30.53 -7.56 7.50
N THR A 26 -30.39 -8.56 6.61
CA THR A 26 -29.88 -9.88 7.02
C THR A 26 -28.41 -9.76 7.44
N PRO A 27 -27.94 -10.52 8.45
CA PRO A 27 -26.55 -10.49 8.92
C PRO A 27 -25.52 -10.70 7.81
N ILE A 28 -25.92 -11.40 6.72
CA ILE A 28 -25.09 -11.66 5.55
C ILE A 28 -25.01 -10.42 4.62
N ASN A 29 -25.96 -9.50 4.73
CA ASN A 29 -26.07 -8.34 3.85
C ASN A 29 -25.92 -7.02 4.60
N THR A 30 -25.44 -7.04 5.83
CA THR A 30 -25.08 -5.84 6.60
C THR A 30 -23.87 -5.20 5.89
N ARG A 31 -24.15 -4.24 5.01
CA ARG A 31 -23.09 -3.43 4.42
C ARG A 31 -22.47 -2.63 5.55
N TYR A 32 -21.29 -3.01 5.97
CA TYR A 32 -20.47 -2.17 6.82
C TYR A 32 -20.38 -0.79 6.16
N ARG A 33 -20.98 0.20 6.79
CA ARG A 33 -20.85 1.59 6.41
C ARG A 33 -19.76 2.18 7.27
N GLU A 34 -18.66 2.48 6.65
CA GLU A 34 -17.56 3.19 7.31
C GLU A 34 -18.06 4.53 7.84
N THR A 35 -17.77 4.82 9.10
CA THR A 35 -18.07 6.13 9.68
C THR A 35 -17.15 7.21 9.09
N PRO A 36 -17.56 8.49 9.09
CA PRO A 36 -16.66 9.57 8.63
C PRO A 36 -15.34 9.62 9.38
N GLU A 37 -15.32 9.27 10.69
CA GLU A 37 -14.12 9.20 11.50
C GLU A 37 -13.19 8.07 11.06
N GLU A 38 -13.74 6.88 10.76
CA GLU A 38 -12.97 5.76 10.25
C GLU A 38 -12.42 6.04 8.86
N ALA A 39 -13.21 6.70 7.99
CA ALA A 39 -12.77 7.14 6.67
C ALA A 39 -11.63 8.16 6.80
N ALA A 40 -11.74 9.15 7.68
CA ALA A 40 -10.71 10.15 7.93
C ALA A 40 -9.43 9.53 8.53
N ALA A 41 -9.56 8.52 9.40
CA ALA A 41 -8.42 7.81 9.98
C ALA A 41 -7.65 6.96 8.96
N ARG A 42 -8.30 6.57 7.86
CA ARG A 42 -7.67 5.82 6.76
C ARG A 42 -7.16 6.70 5.64
N GLU A 43 -7.49 7.99 5.67
CA GLU A 43 -7.01 8.93 4.67
C GLU A 43 -5.48 8.99 4.73
N PHE A 44 -4.86 8.76 3.57
CA PHE A 44 -3.41 8.84 3.47
C PHE A 44 -2.92 10.26 3.77
N LYS A 45 -2.08 10.40 4.79
CA LYS A 45 -1.38 11.66 5.11
C LYS A 45 0.12 11.36 5.12
N GLU A 46 0.82 11.94 4.17
CA GLU A 46 2.27 11.76 4.05
C GLU A 46 3.00 12.28 5.30
N HIS A 47 3.83 11.43 5.86
CA HIS A 47 4.70 11.81 6.97
C HIS A 47 5.93 12.53 6.46
N THR A 48 6.16 13.74 6.99
CA THR A 48 7.37 14.51 6.67
C THR A 48 8.53 13.99 7.51
N ALA A 49 9.43 13.25 6.89
CA ALA A 49 10.66 12.78 7.50
C ALA A 49 11.87 13.38 6.80
N LYS A 50 12.91 13.67 7.57
CA LYS A 50 14.20 14.06 7.01
C LYS A 50 14.80 12.85 6.28
N LEU A 51 15.39 13.11 5.12
CA LEU A 51 16.16 12.09 4.43
C LEU A 51 17.40 11.72 5.27
N PRO A 52 17.78 10.44 5.34
CA PRO A 52 18.99 10.02 6.02
C PRO A 52 20.22 10.61 5.33
N PRO A 53 21.40 10.58 5.96
CA PRO A 53 22.65 10.93 5.29
C PRO A 53 22.80 10.15 3.99
N LEU A 54 23.47 10.75 2.99
CA LEU A 54 23.71 10.07 1.72
C LEU A 54 24.60 8.84 1.97
N PRO A 55 24.15 7.62 1.62
CA PRO A 55 24.94 6.42 1.87
C PRO A 55 26.12 6.30 0.90
N ASP A 56 27.12 5.54 1.30
CA ASP A 56 28.19 5.11 0.42
C ASP A 56 27.64 4.00 -0.52
N THR A 57 27.80 4.19 -1.82
CA THR A 57 27.35 3.22 -2.85
C THR A 57 28.18 1.94 -2.88
N HIS A 58 29.34 1.92 -2.21
CA HIS A 58 30.26 0.78 -2.13
C HIS A 58 30.23 0.06 -0.77
N SER A 59 29.40 0.54 0.17
CA SER A 59 29.27 -0.09 1.48
C SER A 59 28.55 -1.45 1.38
N ASP A 60 28.73 -2.29 2.40
CA ASP A 60 27.93 -3.48 2.59
C ASP A 60 26.46 -3.09 2.88
N GLY A 61 25.53 -4.03 2.67
CA GLY A 61 24.12 -3.81 2.94
C GLY A 61 23.27 -3.48 1.71
N TRP A 62 23.89 -3.32 0.55
CA TRP A 62 23.17 -3.22 -0.71
C TRP A 62 22.72 -4.61 -1.20
N PHE A 63 21.46 -4.72 -1.55
CA PHE A 63 20.86 -5.93 -2.11
C PHE A 63 20.54 -5.71 -3.59
N ASP A 64 21.05 -6.62 -4.46
CA ASP A 64 20.82 -6.57 -5.89
C ASP A 64 19.38 -6.99 -6.22
N ILE A 65 18.65 -6.12 -6.93
CA ILE A 65 17.28 -6.38 -7.38
C ILE A 65 17.37 -6.97 -8.80
N TYR A 66 16.79 -8.13 -8.98
CA TYR A 66 16.62 -8.73 -10.29
C TYR A 66 15.31 -8.26 -10.93
N VAL A 67 15.38 -7.66 -12.08
CA VAL A 67 14.20 -7.23 -12.84
C VAL A 67 13.88 -8.23 -13.94
N ASP A 68 14.73 -8.34 -14.93
CA ASP A 68 14.70 -9.33 -16.01
C ASP A 68 16.07 -9.40 -16.72
N GLU A 69 16.22 -10.36 -17.63
CA GLU A 69 17.50 -10.59 -18.34
C GLU A 69 17.90 -9.47 -19.30
N ASN A 70 16.92 -8.68 -19.76
CA ASN A 70 17.13 -7.58 -20.70
C ASN A 70 17.24 -6.21 -20.01
N TYR A 71 17.14 -6.18 -18.67
CA TYR A 71 17.22 -4.94 -17.92
C TYR A 71 18.68 -4.47 -17.82
N GLY A 72 19.08 -3.59 -18.73
CA GLY A 72 20.48 -3.14 -18.89
C GLY A 72 21.04 -2.28 -17.74
N LYS A 73 20.34 -2.18 -16.59
CA LYS A 73 20.78 -1.44 -15.39
C LYS A 73 20.94 -2.38 -14.22
N GLN A 74 21.72 -1.96 -13.23
CA GLN A 74 21.96 -2.74 -12.02
C GLN A 74 21.29 -2.03 -10.81
N PRO A 75 20.01 -2.30 -10.52
CA PRO A 75 19.35 -1.72 -9.39
C PRO A 75 19.72 -2.43 -8.10
N LYS A 76 20.01 -1.65 -7.06
CA LYS A 76 20.31 -2.11 -5.70
C LYS A 76 19.49 -1.32 -4.70
N ILE A 77 19.05 -1.95 -3.65
CA ILE A 77 18.36 -1.32 -2.53
C ILE A 77 19.18 -1.46 -1.27
N LEU A 78 19.29 -0.39 -0.50
CA LEU A 78 19.98 -0.41 0.78
C LEU A 78 19.03 -1.01 1.84
N LEU A 79 19.37 -2.20 2.36
CA LEU A 79 18.48 -2.94 3.27
C LEU A 79 18.20 -2.17 4.58
N ASP A 80 19.21 -1.51 5.13
CA ASP A 80 19.08 -0.75 6.38
C ASP A 80 18.27 0.55 6.22
N SER A 81 17.99 0.97 4.98
CA SER A 81 17.15 2.13 4.69
C SER A 81 15.67 1.82 4.66
N LEU A 82 15.30 0.54 4.71
CA LEU A 82 13.90 0.12 4.67
C LEU A 82 13.16 0.53 5.94
N GLN A 83 12.09 1.28 5.77
CA GLN A 83 11.22 1.74 6.86
C GLN A 83 9.75 1.64 6.48
N ILE A 84 8.93 1.15 7.40
CA ILE A 84 7.47 1.27 7.31
C ILE A 84 7.07 2.52 8.07
N MET A 85 6.47 3.49 7.38
CA MET A 85 6.03 4.72 8.01
C MET A 85 4.81 4.46 8.89
N PRO A 86 4.69 5.18 10.03
CA PRO A 86 3.54 5.03 10.91
C PRO A 86 2.24 5.49 10.21
N ALA A 87 1.10 4.96 10.67
CA ALA A 87 -0.20 5.42 10.21
C ALA A 87 -0.38 6.94 10.50
N PRO A 88 -1.07 7.67 9.64
CA PRO A 88 -1.82 7.22 8.46
C PRO A 88 -1.03 7.16 7.14
N ASP A 89 0.27 7.41 7.13
CA ASP A 89 1.13 7.29 5.95
C ASP A 89 1.20 5.83 5.47
N GLY A 90 1.75 4.93 6.29
CA GLY A 90 1.88 3.51 6.00
C GLY A 90 2.70 3.18 4.75
N SER A 91 3.38 4.17 4.16
CA SER A 91 4.26 3.93 3.01
C SER A 91 5.58 3.27 3.45
N ILE A 92 6.21 2.58 2.52
CA ILE A 92 7.52 1.97 2.71
C ILE A 92 8.55 2.91 2.10
N ARG A 93 9.50 3.38 2.91
CA ARG A 93 10.61 4.25 2.48
C ARG A 93 11.88 3.42 2.29
N TYR A 94 12.67 3.77 1.29
CA TYR A 94 13.92 3.09 0.97
C TYR A 94 14.87 3.96 0.17
N ILE A 95 16.14 3.57 0.12
CA ILE A 95 17.15 4.15 -0.76
C ILE A 95 17.47 3.15 -1.85
N LEU A 96 17.43 3.61 -3.08
CA LEU A 96 17.70 2.85 -4.29
C LEU A 96 18.93 3.42 -4.97
N ASN A 97 19.80 2.54 -5.47
CA ASN A 97 20.89 2.88 -6.39
C ASN A 97 20.63 2.16 -7.72
N ILE A 98 20.50 2.91 -8.79
CA ILE A 98 20.36 2.35 -10.14
C ILE A 98 21.66 2.64 -10.89
N ARG A 99 22.58 1.69 -10.87
CA ARG A 99 23.82 1.82 -11.61
C ARG A 99 23.55 1.68 -13.11
N SER A 100 24.00 2.68 -13.87
CA SER A 100 23.87 2.67 -15.31
C SER A 100 24.84 1.66 -15.95
N ASP A 101 24.62 1.32 -17.22
CA ASP A 101 25.52 0.55 -18.06
C ASP A 101 26.92 1.16 -18.18
N LYS A 102 27.03 2.47 -18.02
CA LYS A 102 28.30 3.22 -18.00
C LYS A 102 28.97 3.26 -16.63
N GLY A 103 28.41 2.58 -15.63
CA GLY A 103 28.98 2.48 -14.28
C GLY A 103 28.67 3.65 -13.35
N TYR A 104 27.80 4.60 -13.74
CA TYR A 104 27.41 5.72 -12.88
C TYR A 104 26.32 5.31 -11.89
N ASP A 105 26.54 5.62 -10.62
CA ASP A 105 25.56 5.40 -9.57
C ASP A 105 24.51 6.51 -9.55
N ASN A 106 23.24 6.13 -9.52
CA ASN A 106 22.10 7.05 -9.43
C ASN A 106 21.31 6.72 -8.16
N LEU A 107 21.62 7.43 -7.09
CA LEU A 107 20.93 7.28 -5.81
C LEU A 107 19.60 8.01 -5.81
N THR A 108 18.56 7.35 -5.33
CA THR A 108 17.25 7.95 -5.07
C THR A 108 16.73 7.53 -3.70
N ALA A 109 16.15 8.49 -2.97
CA ALA A 109 15.33 8.18 -1.81
C ALA A 109 13.87 8.14 -2.26
N GLU A 110 13.24 7.00 -2.12
CA GLU A 110 11.90 6.74 -2.65
C GLU A 110 10.96 6.18 -1.58
N GLY A 111 9.69 6.16 -1.90
CA GLY A 111 8.69 5.47 -1.11
C GLY A 111 7.64 4.81 -2.00
N ILE A 112 7.09 3.70 -1.51
CA ILE A 112 5.95 3.01 -2.09
C ILE A 112 4.79 3.04 -1.10
N PHE A 113 3.63 3.49 -1.58
CA PHE A 113 2.36 3.36 -0.91
C PHE A 113 1.61 2.17 -1.48
N CYS A 114 1.25 1.22 -0.63
CA CYS A 114 0.48 0.03 -1.00
C CYS A 114 -1.00 0.28 -0.72
N ALA A 115 -1.82 0.33 -1.75
CA ALA A 115 -3.27 0.41 -1.59
C ALA A 115 -3.81 -0.85 -0.89
N ARG A 116 -4.64 -0.67 0.13
CA ARG A 116 -5.24 -1.80 0.89
C ARG A 116 -6.26 -2.59 0.08
N PHE A 117 -6.87 -1.97 -0.92
CA PHE A 117 -7.90 -2.57 -1.78
C PHE A 117 -7.56 -2.39 -3.25
N SER A 118 -7.93 -3.39 -4.05
CA SER A 118 -7.83 -3.27 -5.50
C SER A 118 -8.65 -2.07 -5.99
N ILE A 119 -8.09 -1.28 -6.91
CA ILE A 119 -8.71 -0.09 -7.52
C ILE A 119 -10.12 -0.36 -8.07
N ARG A 120 -10.47 -1.63 -8.34
CA ARG A 120 -11.76 -2.00 -8.93
C ARG A 120 -12.97 -1.74 -8.03
N PHE A 121 -12.79 -1.53 -6.71
CA PHE A 121 -13.89 -1.50 -5.75
C PHE A 121 -13.94 -0.26 -4.84
N GLY A 122 -13.13 0.77 -5.06
CA GLY A 122 -13.19 1.95 -4.21
C GLY A 122 -12.51 3.18 -4.81
N ASN A 123 -12.94 4.35 -4.36
CA ASN A 123 -12.35 5.65 -4.69
C ASN A 123 -11.00 5.89 -3.96
N GLY A 124 -10.34 4.84 -3.48
CA GLY A 124 -9.10 4.94 -2.73
C GLY A 124 -7.91 5.32 -3.62
N LYS A 125 -6.88 5.89 -2.98
CA LYS A 125 -5.60 6.19 -3.63
C LYS A 125 -4.98 4.88 -4.16
N PRO A 126 -4.58 4.80 -5.44
CA PRO A 126 -3.92 3.64 -6.00
C PRO A 126 -2.53 3.44 -5.37
N SER A 127 -2.03 2.20 -5.41
CA SER A 127 -0.62 1.93 -5.10
C SER A 127 0.25 2.82 -5.96
N SER A 128 1.18 3.50 -5.33
CA SER A 128 1.95 4.57 -5.97
C SER A 128 3.35 4.67 -5.38
N TYR A 129 4.26 5.26 -6.13
CA TYR A 129 5.61 5.57 -5.65
C TYR A 129 5.88 7.06 -5.73
N LYS A 130 6.85 7.52 -4.93
CA LYS A 130 7.30 8.91 -4.92
C LYS A 130 8.80 8.95 -4.71
N VAL A 131 9.46 9.86 -5.43
CA VAL A 131 10.87 10.19 -5.22
C VAL A 131 10.94 11.40 -4.29
N PHE A 132 11.63 11.25 -3.16
CA PHE A 132 11.84 12.30 -2.15
C PHE A 132 13.14 13.05 -2.35
N GLY A 133 14.13 12.41 -2.96
CA GLY A 133 15.42 13.02 -3.22
C GLY A 133 16.25 12.26 -4.23
N TYR A 134 17.07 13.01 -4.93
CA TYR A 134 18.14 12.50 -5.80
C TYR A 134 19.49 12.70 -5.12
N GLY A 135 20.33 11.68 -5.09
CA GLY A 135 21.63 11.75 -4.46
C GLY A 135 22.66 12.46 -5.32
N ASP A 136 23.19 13.56 -4.83
CA ASP A 136 24.39 14.21 -5.36
C ASP A 136 25.61 13.64 -4.63
N THR A 137 26.21 12.60 -5.22
CA THR A 137 27.34 11.88 -4.62
C THR A 137 28.61 12.72 -4.52
N VAL A 138 28.77 13.71 -5.40
CA VAL A 138 29.92 14.61 -5.43
C VAL A 138 29.89 15.57 -4.23
N ASN A 139 28.73 16.22 -4.01
CA ASN A 139 28.56 17.17 -2.91
C ASN A 139 28.00 16.51 -1.64
N ARG A 140 27.79 15.19 -1.62
CA ARG A 140 27.28 14.39 -0.50
C ARG A 140 25.99 14.93 0.11
N ARG A 141 25.03 15.27 -0.75
CA ARG A 141 23.74 15.83 -0.35
C ARG A 141 22.58 15.27 -1.16
N TRP A 142 21.37 15.39 -0.62
CA TRP A 142 20.15 15.12 -1.36
C TRP A 142 19.66 16.37 -2.07
N ILE A 143 19.27 16.22 -3.34
CA ILE A 143 18.59 17.24 -4.12
C ILE A 143 17.10 16.87 -4.11
N GLN A 144 16.27 17.73 -3.54
CA GLN A 144 14.83 17.53 -3.52
C GLN A 144 14.23 17.86 -4.89
N PRO A 145 13.35 17.01 -5.44
CA PRO A 145 12.61 17.32 -6.65
C PRO A 145 11.65 18.48 -6.41
N ARG A 146 11.53 19.39 -7.38
CA ARG A 146 10.62 20.57 -7.27
C ARG A 146 9.17 20.16 -7.12
N ASN A 147 8.74 19.12 -7.86
CA ASN A 147 7.37 18.62 -7.88
C ASN A 147 7.40 17.11 -7.54
N ALA A 148 7.55 16.81 -6.25
CA ALA A 148 7.53 15.42 -5.79
C ALA A 148 6.09 14.94 -5.62
N GLU A 149 5.60 14.18 -6.57
CA GLU A 149 4.23 13.66 -6.58
C GLU A 149 4.22 12.12 -6.49
N TRP A 150 3.16 11.59 -5.90
CA TRP A 150 2.88 10.17 -5.90
C TRP A 150 2.37 9.73 -7.27
N LYS A 151 3.14 8.88 -7.94
CA LYS A 151 2.84 8.35 -9.28
C LYS A 151 2.26 6.94 -9.15
N PRO A 152 1.12 6.64 -9.80
CA PRO A 152 0.52 5.30 -9.74
C PRO A 152 1.46 4.22 -10.27
N ILE A 153 1.42 3.04 -9.64
CA ILE A 153 2.08 1.82 -10.10
C ILE A 153 1.02 0.92 -10.72
N GLY A 154 1.32 0.29 -11.85
CA GLY A 154 0.43 -0.70 -12.48
C GLY A 154 -0.57 -0.16 -13.50
N GLY A 155 -0.48 1.11 -13.92
CA GLY A 155 -1.24 1.64 -15.05
C GLY A 155 -0.61 1.29 -16.41
N THR A 156 -1.30 1.63 -17.51
CA THR A 156 -0.81 1.45 -18.90
C THR A 156 0.54 2.13 -19.17
N LEU A 157 0.87 3.16 -18.38
CA LEU A 157 2.15 3.86 -18.41
C LEU A 157 3.26 3.12 -17.66
N SER A 158 2.95 2.13 -16.81
CA SER A 158 3.93 1.46 -15.97
C SER A 158 4.66 0.30 -16.67
N ARG A 159 4.35 0.00 -17.93
CA ARG A 159 5.17 -0.92 -18.73
C ARG A 159 6.64 -0.48 -18.84
N ASN A 160 6.90 0.82 -18.65
CA ASN A 160 8.24 1.38 -18.70
C ASN A 160 8.97 1.41 -17.35
N ASP A 161 8.31 0.96 -16.26
CA ASP A 161 8.90 0.95 -14.92
C ASP A 161 8.88 -0.44 -14.29
N ALA A 162 9.57 -1.36 -14.97
CA ALA A 162 9.68 -2.76 -14.55
C ALA A 162 10.25 -2.89 -13.13
N LEU A 163 11.20 -2.04 -12.74
CA LEU A 163 11.77 -2.04 -11.41
C LEU A 163 10.74 -1.76 -10.31
N ARG A 164 9.87 -0.73 -10.48
CA ARG A 164 8.82 -0.43 -9.49
C ARG A 164 7.77 -1.51 -9.44
N THR A 165 7.55 -2.23 -10.53
CA THR A 165 6.69 -3.41 -10.55
C THR A 165 7.25 -4.52 -9.67
N VAL A 166 8.56 -4.82 -9.78
CA VAL A 166 9.22 -5.80 -8.90
C VAL A 166 9.15 -5.39 -7.44
N LEU A 167 9.42 -4.11 -7.14
CA LEU A 167 9.32 -3.60 -5.77
C LEU A 167 7.89 -3.64 -5.23
N TYR A 168 6.89 -3.36 -6.07
CA TYR A 168 5.49 -3.50 -5.71
C TYR A 168 5.13 -4.94 -5.36
N GLN A 169 5.58 -5.90 -6.16
CA GLN A 169 5.37 -7.32 -5.89
C GLN A 169 6.04 -7.76 -4.58
N ALA A 170 7.24 -7.25 -4.32
CA ALA A 170 7.96 -7.55 -3.09
C ALA A 170 7.31 -6.93 -1.85
N PHE A 171 6.83 -5.72 -1.93
CA PHE A 171 6.37 -4.96 -0.76
C PHE A 171 4.87 -5.00 -0.53
N CYS A 172 4.07 -4.97 -1.60
CA CYS A 172 2.62 -4.76 -1.53
C CYS A 172 1.79 -6.02 -1.73
N GLU A 173 2.23 -6.95 -2.57
CA GLU A 173 1.45 -8.17 -2.84
C GLU A 173 1.30 -9.05 -1.59
N GLY A 174 0.05 -9.37 -1.27
CA GLY A 174 -0.28 -10.10 -0.04
C GLY A 174 -0.28 -9.24 1.22
N GLY A 175 -0.31 -7.90 1.07
CA GLY A 175 -0.28 -6.93 2.15
C GLY A 175 1.13 -6.56 2.60
N VAL A 176 1.28 -5.39 3.22
CA VAL A 176 2.56 -4.94 3.79
C VAL A 176 2.92 -5.79 5.00
N PRO A 177 4.16 -6.30 5.12
CA PRO A 177 4.63 -6.98 6.33
C PRO A 177 4.48 -6.12 7.59
N ALA A 178 4.36 -6.76 8.73
CA ALA A 178 4.19 -6.07 10.00
C ALA A 178 5.45 -5.29 10.44
N ASP A 179 6.62 -5.74 10.00
CA ASP A 179 7.90 -5.16 10.39
C ASP A 179 8.92 -5.12 9.23
N THR A 180 10.02 -4.43 9.46
CA THR A 180 11.12 -4.29 8.50
C THR A 180 11.83 -5.63 8.22
N LYS A 181 11.87 -6.55 9.19
CA LYS A 181 12.48 -7.87 8.96
C LYS A 181 11.69 -8.67 7.94
N GLY A 182 10.36 -8.65 8.06
CA GLY A 182 9.47 -9.25 7.06
C GLY A 182 9.59 -8.60 5.69
N LEU A 183 9.80 -7.26 5.61
CA LEU A 183 10.09 -6.58 4.35
C LEU A 183 11.39 -7.08 3.70
N VAL A 184 12.47 -7.15 4.47
CA VAL A 184 13.78 -7.64 3.99
C VAL A 184 13.68 -9.07 3.49
N GLN A 185 13.02 -9.95 4.27
CA GLN A 185 12.82 -11.34 3.89
C GLN A 185 12.06 -11.44 2.57
N ARG A 186 10.92 -10.76 2.46
CA ARG A 186 10.08 -10.79 1.26
C ARG A 186 10.79 -10.19 0.04
N LEU A 187 11.58 -9.13 0.23
CA LEU A 187 12.40 -8.56 -0.83
C LEU A 187 13.40 -9.60 -1.37
N LYS A 188 14.11 -10.29 -0.47
CA LYS A 188 15.05 -11.35 -0.87
C LYS A 188 14.37 -12.51 -1.59
N GLU A 189 13.18 -12.89 -1.16
CA GLU A 189 12.39 -13.98 -1.76
C GLU A 189 11.83 -13.63 -3.14
N ARG A 190 11.43 -12.38 -3.38
CA ARG A 190 10.66 -11.98 -4.56
C ARG A 190 11.40 -11.12 -5.55
N ALA A 191 12.46 -10.45 -5.12
CA ALA A 191 13.23 -9.54 -5.96
C ALA A 191 14.69 -9.94 -6.13
N GLY A 192 15.14 -11.07 -5.57
CA GLY A 192 16.46 -11.63 -5.78
C GLY A 192 16.58 -12.40 -7.10
N ARG A 193 17.80 -12.52 -7.62
CA ARG A 193 18.09 -13.23 -8.90
C ARG A 193 17.58 -14.67 -8.95
N TYR A 194 17.45 -15.30 -7.80
CA TYR A 194 16.98 -16.69 -7.66
C TYR A 194 15.57 -16.76 -7.08
N ALA A 195 14.85 -15.64 -7.04
CA ALA A 195 13.44 -15.66 -6.66
C ALA A 195 12.70 -16.61 -7.61
N PRO A 196 11.95 -17.61 -7.07
CA PRO A 196 11.20 -18.52 -7.93
C PRO A 196 10.20 -17.68 -8.73
N SER A 197 10.32 -17.74 -10.05
CA SER A 197 9.34 -17.12 -10.92
C SER A 197 7.99 -17.78 -10.64
N ILE A 198 7.07 -17.06 -10.02
CA ILE A 198 5.68 -17.52 -9.90
C ILE A 198 5.13 -17.52 -11.33
N LYS A 199 5.22 -18.68 -11.99
CA LYS A 199 4.56 -18.86 -13.28
C LYS A 199 3.05 -18.69 -13.03
N PRO A 200 2.37 -17.77 -13.73
CA PRO A 200 0.93 -17.70 -13.63
C PRO A 200 0.38 -19.06 -14.05
N HIS A 201 -0.41 -19.65 -13.16
CA HIS A 201 -1.11 -20.90 -13.47
C HIS A 201 -2.20 -20.55 -14.50
N ASN A 202 -1.87 -20.72 -15.79
CA ASN A 202 -2.87 -20.67 -16.84
C ASN A 202 -3.77 -21.89 -16.65
N LYS A 203 -4.99 -21.65 -16.17
CA LYS A 203 -6.15 -22.53 -16.36
C LYS A 203 -6.93 -22.03 -17.55
#